data_08938f88145a8141c221a508b7479515
#
_entry.id   08938f88145a8141c221a508b7479515
#
_cell.length_a   1.000
_cell.length_b   1.000
_cell.length_c   1.000
_cell.angle_alpha   90.00
_cell.angle_beta   90.00
_cell.angle_gamma   90.00
#
_symmetry.space_group_name_H-M   'P 1'
#
loop_
_entity.id
_entity.type
_entity.pdbx_description
1 polymer ?
#
loop_
_entity_poly.entity_id
_entity_poly.type
_entity_poly.pdbx_seq_one_letter_code
_entity_poly.pdbx_strand_id
1 'polypeptide(L)'
;PSPLYFAERITEHFGGAKIYFKRDELNHTGAHKINNCMGQILLARRMGKKRIIAETGAGQHGVATATVCARFGLECVVYMGATDIERQAPNVFRMKLLGAEVIPVTSGTATLKDAMNDALRDWVSNVDDTYYLIGTVAGPHPYPAMVRDFQKVIGEETRVQMQAAEGRLPDSLIACI
;
A
#
# COMPACT_ATOMS: atom_id res chain seq x y z
N PRO A 1 -2.50 15.03 5.17
CA PRO A 1 -2.16 14.23 6.35
C PRO A 1 -3.40 13.55 6.92
N SER A 2 -3.25 12.32 7.43
CA SER A 2 -4.31 11.66 8.17
C SER A 2 -4.35 12.17 9.61
N PRO A 3 -5.56 12.33 10.22
CA PRO A 3 -5.67 12.87 11.56
C PRO A 3 -5.23 11.85 12.63
N LEU A 4 -4.81 12.39 13.77
CA LEU A 4 -4.68 11.65 15.01
C LEU A 4 -6.00 11.80 15.80
N TYR A 5 -6.58 10.69 16.24
CA TYR A 5 -7.85 10.67 16.96
C TYR A 5 -7.67 10.09 18.37
N PHE A 6 -8.05 10.86 19.39
CA PHE A 6 -8.11 10.37 20.75
C PHE A 6 -9.34 9.50 20.96
N ALA A 7 -9.13 8.23 21.28
CA ALA A 7 -10.18 7.25 21.47
C ALA A 7 -10.67 7.28 22.95
N GLU A 8 -11.35 8.37 23.33
CA GLU A 8 -11.77 8.64 24.71
C GLU A 8 -12.54 7.48 25.34
N ARG A 9 -13.61 7.02 24.69
CA ARG A 9 -14.45 5.93 25.21
C ARG A 9 -13.71 4.61 25.40
N ILE A 10 -12.77 4.29 24.49
CA ILE A 10 -11.94 3.08 24.61
C ILE A 10 -10.93 3.25 25.74
N THR A 11 -10.33 4.43 25.86
CA THR A 11 -9.42 4.77 26.94
C THR A 11 -10.10 4.64 28.30
N GLU A 12 -11.30 5.17 28.44
CA GLU A 12 -12.09 5.07 29.68
C GLU A 12 -12.50 3.62 29.99
N HIS A 13 -12.94 2.87 28.95
CA HIS A 13 -13.40 1.49 29.11
C HIS A 13 -12.31 0.55 29.68
N PHE A 14 -11.08 0.68 29.16
CA PHE A 14 -9.97 -0.16 29.62
C PHE A 14 -9.25 0.39 30.86
N GLY A 15 -9.31 1.70 31.09
CA GLY A 15 -8.49 2.36 32.12
C GLY A 15 -6.99 2.29 31.81
N GLY A 16 -6.20 3.20 32.33
CA GLY A 16 -4.73 3.19 32.18
C GLY A 16 -4.23 4.04 31.01
N ALA A 17 -3.67 3.44 29.97
CA ALA A 17 -3.04 4.20 28.90
C ALA A 17 -4.05 4.96 28.02
N LYS A 18 -3.72 6.20 27.64
CA LYS A 18 -4.46 6.93 26.60
C LYS A 18 -4.28 6.24 25.24
N ILE A 19 -5.39 5.96 24.54
CA ILE A 19 -5.40 5.28 23.26
C ILE A 19 -5.67 6.29 22.15
N TYR A 20 -4.78 6.31 21.16
CA TYR A 20 -4.88 7.15 19.97
C TYR A 20 -4.88 6.29 18.71
N PHE A 21 -5.65 6.70 17.71
CA PHE A 21 -5.64 6.12 16.37
C PHE A 21 -5.06 7.11 15.37
N LYS A 22 -4.02 6.69 14.65
CA LYS A 22 -3.61 7.34 13.42
C LYS A 22 -4.56 6.87 12.31
N ARG A 23 -5.45 7.76 11.86
CA ARG A 23 -6.60 7.46 11.01
C ARG A 23 -6.21 7.32 9.53
N ASP A 24 -5.34 6.35 9.21
CA ASP A 24 -4.88 6.13 7.83
C ASP A 24 -5.95 5.53 6.92
N GLU A 25 -7.04 4.98 7.46
CA GLU A 25 -8.20 4.55 6.71
C GLU A 25 -8.99 5.73 6.10
N LEU A 26 -8.75 6.95 6.53
CA LEU A 26 -9.31 8.17 5.93
C LEU A 26 -8.52 8.67 4.73
N ASN A 27 -7.37 8.07 4.44
CA ASN A 27 -6.66 8.32 3.19
C ASN A 27 -7.49 7.80 2.00
N HIS A 28 -7.26 8.39 0.84
CA HIS A 28 -7.86 7.90 -0.39
C HIS A 28 -7.51 6.41 -0.60
N THR A 29 -8.48 5.61 -1.00
CA THR A 29 -8.46 4.14 -1.09
C THR A 29 -8.69 3.38 0.23
N GLY A 30 -8.75 4.06 1.37
CA GLY A 30 -9.09 3.46 2.67
C GLY A 30 -7.92 2.82 3.42
N ALA A 31 -6.66 3.16 3.07
CA ALA A 31 -5.47 2.65 3.75
C ALA A 31 -4.23 3.52 3.47
N HIS A 32 -3.14 3.20 4.17
CA HIS A 32 -1.85 3.88 4.04
C HIS A 32 -1.14 3.67 2.69
N LYS A 33 -1.49 2.63 1.94
CA LYS A 33 -0.79 2.22 0.70
C LYS A 33 -0.73 3.30 -0.37
N ILE A 34 -1.69 4.21 -0.40
CA ILE A 34 -1.74 5.30 -1.37
C ILE A 34 -0.51 6.24 -1.30
N ASN A 35 0.09 6.40 -0.11
CA ASN A 35 1.29 7.23 0.07
C ASN A 35 2.44 6.71 -0.80
N ASN A 36 2.76 5.42 -0.64
CA ASN A 36 3.78 4.75 -1.43
C ASN A 36 3.43 4.72 -2.93
N CYS A 37 2.19 4.36 -3.26
CA CYS A 37 1.76 4.27 -4.66
C CYS A 37 1.86 5.62 -5.37
N MET A 38 1.52 6.72 -4.70
CA MET A 38 1.63 8.06 -5.27
C MET A 38 3.10 8.43 -5.53
N GLY A 39 4.00 8.16 -4.59
CA GLY A 39 5.43 8.40 -4.76
C GLY A 39 6.00 7.61 -5.95
N GLN A 40 5.70 6.31 -6.00
CA GLN A 40 6.22 5.44 -7.05
C GLN A 40 5.63 5.74 -8.43
N ILE A 41 4.33 6.08 -8.54
CA ILE A 41 3.74 6.40 -9.84
C ILE A 41 4.31 7.69 -10.44
N LEU A 42 4.62 8.69 -9.61
CA LEU A 42 5.27 9.91 -10.07
C LEU A 42 6.69 9.62 -10.57
N LEU A 43 7.41 8.73 -9.89
CA LEU A 43 8.73 8.27 -10.32
C LEU A 43 8.63 7.50 -11.65
N ALA A 44 7.71 6.54 -11.77
CA ALA A 44 7.49 5.78 -13.01
C ALA A 44 7.20 6.69 -14.21
N ARG A 45 6.33 7.69 -14.01
CA ARG A 45 6.06 8.71 -15.05
C ARG A 45 7.30 9.52 -15.44
N ARG A 46 8.10 9.94 -14.46
CA ARG A 46 9.36 10.65 -14.71
C ARG A 46 10.35 9.79 -15.50
N MET A 47 10.32 8.47 -15.30
CA MET A 47 11.11 7.50 -16.05
C MET A 47 10.54 7.17 -17.43
N GLY A 48 9.38 7.72 -17.80
CA GLY A 48 8.73 7.46 -19.07
C GLY A 48 8.07 6.09 -19.19
N LYS A 49 7.83 5.40 -18.07
CA LYS A 49 7.19 4.08 -18.05
C LYS A 49 5.72 4.19 -18.43
N LYS A 50 5.23 3.20 -19.18
CA LYS A 50 3.86 3.17 -19.73
C LYS A 50 2.98 2.14 -19.05
N ARG A 51 3.57 1.07 -18.56
CA ARG A 51 2.91 -0.05 -17.92
C ARG A 51 3.36 -0.17 -16.45
N ILE A 52 2.41 -0.36 -15.57
CA ILE A 52 2.65 -0.54 -14.13
C ILE A 52 2.19 -1.94 -13.75
N ILE A 53 3.04 -2.67 -13.06
CA ILE A 53 2.68 -3.94 -12.46
C ILE A 53 2.82 -3.86 -10.94
N ALA A 54 2.01 -4.62 -10.24
CA ALA A 54 2.05 -4.74 -8.78
C ALA A 54 1.65 -6.14 -8.34
N GLU A 55 2.12 -6.54 -7.18
CA GLU A 55 1.59 -7.67 -6.42
C GLU A 55 0.57 -7.21 -5.40
N THR A 56 -0.33 -8.10 -4.99
CA THR A 56 -1.20 -7.84 -3.84
C THR A 56 -1.66 -9.13 -3.17
N GLY A 57 -1.82 -9.11 -1.86
CA GLY A 57 -2.44 -10.19 -1.07
C GLY A 57 -3.85 -9.80 -0.65
N ALA A 58 -3.99 -9.00 0.41
CA ALA A 58 -5.29 -8.50 0.88
C ALA A 58 -6.01 -7.56 -0.11
N GLY A 59 -5.35 -7.13 -1.18
CA GLY A 59 -5.93 -6.31 -2.24
C GLY A 59 -5.77 -4.80 -2.05
N GLN A 60 -5.40 -4.30 -0.89
CA GLN A 60 -5.29 -2.85 -0.64
C GLN A 60 -4.20 -2.18 -1.48
N HIS A 61 -3.05 -2.84 -1.64
CA HIS A 61 -1.99 -2.34 -2.49
C HIS A 61 -2.41 -2.33 -3.97
N GLY A 62 -3.06 -3.40 -4.44
CA GLY A 62 -3.61 -3.47 -5.80
C GLY A 62 -4.62 -2.37 -6.08
N VAL A 63 -5.55 -2.11 -5.17
CA VAL A 63 -6.53 -1.01 -5.30
C VAL A 63 -5.83 0.35 -5.34
N ALA A 64 -4.83 0.59 -4.49
CA ALA A 64 -4.09 1.85 -4.50
C ALA A 64 -3.31 2.04 -5.80
N THR A 65 -2.68 0.97 -6.31
CA THR A 65 -1.97 0.98 -7.61
C THR A 65 -2.93 1.24 -8.76
N ALA A 66 -4.05 0.52 -8.84
CA ALA A 66 -5.08 0.74 -9.85
C ALA A 66 -5.60 2.18 -9.83
N THR A 67 -5.80 2.75 -8.63
CA THR A 67 -6.25 4.13 -8.46
C THR A 67 -5.28 5.14 -9.04
N VAL A 68 -3.98 5.03 -8.75
CA VAL A 68 -2.99 5.97 -9.30
C VAL A 68 -2.78 5.77 -10.79
N CYS A 69 -2.86 4.53 -11.29
CA CYS A 69 -2.80 4.24 -12.72
C CYS A 69 -3.99 4.86 -13.47
N ALA A 70 -5.21 4.68 -12.97
CA ALA A 70 -6.41 5.29 -13.55
C ALA A 70 -6.31 6.83 -13.59
N ARG A 71 -5.81 7.44 -12.49
CA ARG A 71 -5.62 8.89 -12.44
C ARG A 71 -4.64 9.42 -13.49
N PHE A 72 -3.59 8.67 -13.78
CA PHE A 72 -2.52 9.13 -14.69
C PHE A 72 -2.58 8.52 -16.10
N GLY A 73 -3.59 7.69 -16.38
CA GLY A 73 -3.78 7.07 -17.70
C GLY A 73 -2.70 6.05 -18.06
N LEU A 74 -2.24 5.27 -17.07
CA LEU A 74 -1.22 4.24 -17.27
C LEU A 74 -1.86 2.85 -17.26
N GLU A 75 -1.33 1.93 -18.06
CA GLU A 75 -1.71 0.53 -18.00
C GLU A 75 -1.38 -0.07 -16.62
N CYS A 76 -2.30 -0.86 -16.09
CA CYS A 76 -2.17 -1.44 -14.75
C CYS A 76 -2.46 -2.94 -14.77
N VAL A 77 -1.48 -3.73 -14.33
CA VAL A 77 -1.60 -5.18 -14.15
C VAL A 77 -1.29 -5.52 -12.70
N VAL A 78 -2.19 -6.26 -12.06
CA VAL A 78 -2.04 -6.67 -10.66
C VAL A 78 -2.01 -8.19 -10.55
N TYR A 79 -0.90 -8.73 -10.06
CA TYR A 79 -0.74 -10.14 -9.74
C TYR A 79 -1.32 -10.42 -8.36
N MET A 80 -2.22 -11.40 -8.27
CA MET A 80 -2.86 -11.77 -7.00
C MET A 80 -3.04 -13.27 -6.91
N GLY A 81 -2.70 -13.85 -5.77
CA GLY A 81 -2.89 -15.28 -5.56
C GLY A 81 -4.36 -15.68 -5.72
N ALA A 82 -4.64 -16.80 -6.38
CA ALA A 82 -6.01 -17.26 -6.64
C ALA A 82 -6.81 -17.43 -5.34
N THR A 83 -6.18 -17.92 -4.27
CA THR A 83 -6.79 -18.02 -2.94
C THR A 83 -7.17 -16.64 -2.37
N ASP A 84 -6.31 -15.65 -2.58
CA ASP A 84 -6.55 -14.28 -2.10
C ASP A 84 -7.64 -13.58 -2.93
N ILE A 85 -7.73 -13.87 -4.24
CA ILE A 85 -8.79 -13.35 -5.12
C ILE A 85 -10.18 -13.74 -4.60
N GLU A 86 -10.35 -15.01 -4.20
CA GLU A 86 -11.63 -15.47 -3.65
C GLU A 86 -11.96 -14.78 -2.31
N ARG A 87 -10.97 -14.69 -1.41
CA ARG A 87 -11.14 -14.06 -0.09
C ARG A 87 -11.42 -12.57 -0.15
N GLN A 88 -10.85 -11.89 -1.14
CA GLN A 88 -10.83 -10.43 -1.26
C GLN A 88 -11.59 -9.93 -2.50
N ALA A 89 -12.65 -10.63 -2.89
CA ALA A 89 -13.46 -10.31 -4.07
C ALA A 89 -13.89 -8.82 -4.17
N PRO A 90 -14.26 -8.13 -3.07
CA PRO A 90 -14.58 -6.69 -3.14
C PRO A 90 -13.40 -5.81 -3.62
N ASN A 91 -12.18 -6.13 -3.22
CA ASN A 91 -11.00 -5.39 -3.69
C ASN A 91 -10.67 -5.72 -5.15
N VAL A 92 -10.86 -6.98 -5.57
CA VAL A 92 -10.74 -7.37 -6.98
C VAL A 92 -11.74 -6.62 -7.86
N PHE A 93 -12.97 -6.49 -7.41
CA PHE A 93 -13.99 -5.69 -8.11
C PHE A 93 -13.55 -4.21 -8.24
N ARG A 94 -13.03 -3.61 -7.16
CA ARG A 94 -12.53 -2.22 -7.19
C ARG A 94 -11.38 -2.03 -8.17
N MET A 95 -10.42 -2.96 -8.21
CA MET A 95 -9.31 -2.92 -9.17
C MET A 95 -9.80 -2.96 -10.61
N LYS A 96 -10.71 -3.89 -10.92
CA LYS A 96 -11.32 -4.00 -12.26
C LYS A 96 -12.14 -2.78 -12.65
N LEU A 97 -12.90 -2.20 -11.71
CA LEU A 97 -13.66 -0.96 -11.93
C LEU A 97 -12.74 0.22 -12.28
N LEU A 98 -11.53 0.24 -11.73
CA LEU A 98 -10.49 1.24 -12.03
C LEU A 98 -9.70 0.95 -13.32
N GLY A 99 -10.05 -0.11 -14.04
CA GLY A 99 -9.44 -0.48 -15.31
C GLY A 99 -8.17 -1.33 -15.20
N ALA A 100 -7.85 -1.84 -14.01
CA ALA A 100 -6.71 -2.75 -13.86
C ALA A 100 -7.06 -4.17 -14.30
N GLU A 101 -6.12 -4.83 -14.97
CA GLU A 101 -6.13 -6.27 -15.18
C GLU A 101 -5.66 -6.97 -13.89
N VAL A 102 -6.41 -7.97 -13.43
CA VAL A 102 -6.03 -8.79 -12.27
C VAL A 102 -5.71 -10.19 -12.74
N ILE A 103 -4.44 -10.57 -12.64
CA ILE A 103 -3.93 -11.88 -13.07
C ILE A 103 -3.91 -12.83 -11.87
N PRO A 104 -4.68 -13.94 -11.92
CA PRO A 104 -4.66 -14.93 -10.88
C PRO A 104 -3.36 -15.76 -10.94
N VAL A 105 -2.69 -15.89 -9.79
CA VAL A 105 -1.50 -16.73 -9.64
C VAL A 105 -1.91 -18.02 -8.92
N THR A 106 -1.71 -19.14 -9.59
CA THR A 106 -2.10 -20.48 -9.10
C THR A 106 -0.90 -21.32 -8.65
N SER A 107 0.33 -20.84 -8.86
CA SER A 107 1.55 -21.52 -8.44
C SER A 107 1.75 -21.48 -6.92
N GLY A 108 2.49 -22.42 -6.39
CA GLY A 108 2.85 -22.49 -4.98
C GLY A 108 1.64 -22.61 -4.06
N THR A 109 1.53 -21.69 -3.11
CA THR A 109 0.38 -21.57 -2.18
C THR A 109 -0.74 -20.68 -2.72
N ALA A 110 -0.58 -20.13 -3.93
CA ALA A 110 -1.50 -19.20 -4.57
C ALA A 110 -1.81 -17.96 -3.69
N THR A 111 -0.79 -17.41 -3.04
CA THR A 111 -0.88 -16.26 -2.13
C THR A 111 0.14 -15.17 -2.51
N LEU A 112 0.27 -14.15 -1.65
CA LEU A 112 1.11 -12.96 -1.88
C LEU A 112 2.54 -13.28 -2.35
N LYS A 113 3.21 -14.28 -1.75
CA LYS A 113 4.59 -14.64 -2.12
C LYS A 113 4.69 -15.07 -3.59
N ASP A 114 3.74 -15.87 -4.04
CA ASP A 114 3.71 -16.39 -5.41
C ASP A 114 3.36 -15.27 -6.39
N ALA A 115 2.42 -14.39 -6.02
CA ALA A 115 2.09 -13.19 -6.78
C ALA A 115 3.30 -12.26 -6.95
N MET A 116 4.10 -12.07 -5.90
CA MET A 116 5.34 -11.28 -5.96
C MET A 116 6.36 -11.91 -6.92
N ASN A 117 6.51 -13.24 -6.89
CA ASN A 117 7.44 -13.94 -7.79
C ASN A 117 7.04 -13.78 -9.25
N ASP A 118 5.75 -13.87 -9.58
CA ASP A 118 5.27 -13.71 -10.95
C ASP A 118 5.38 -12.25 -11.41
N ALA A 119 5.07 -11.28 -10.55
CA ALA A 119 5.29 -9.87 -10.84
C ALA A 119 6.77 -9.57 -11.12
N LEU A 120 7.70 -10.14 -10.34
CA LEU A 120 9.14 -9.97 -10.57
C LEU A 120 9.58 -10.59 -11.90
N ARG A 121 9.08 -11.76 -12.29
CA ARG A 121 9.38 -12.41 -13.58
C ARG A 121 8.90 -11.54 -14.74
N ASP A 122 7.68 -11.04 -14.68
CA ASP A 122 7.15 -10.12 -15.69
C ASP A 122 8.02 -8.86 -15.78
N TRP A 123 8.33 -8.24 -14.63
CA TRP A 123 9.12 -7.02 -14.61
C TRP A 123 10.48 -7.16 -15.26
N VAL A 124 11.26 -8.21 -14.91
CA VAL A 124 12.60 -8.39 -15.51
C VAL A 124 12.56 -8.69 -17.00
N SER A 125 11.45 -9.23 -17.48
CA SER A 125 11.24 -9.51 -18.92
C SER A 125 10.81 -8.28 -19.71
N ASN A 126 10.25 -7.26 -19.05
CA ASN A 126 9.65 -6.08 -19.70
C ASN A 126 10.15 -4.76 -19.07
N VAL A 127 11.38 -4.74 -18.54
CA VAL A 127 11.93 -3.62 -17.76
C VAL A 127 11.97 -2.30 -18.51
N ASP A 128 12.03 -2.32 -19.85
CA ASP A 128 12.20 -1.11 -20.65
C ASP A 128 10.97 -0.19 -20.57
N ASP A 129 9.78 -0.72 -20.59
CA ASP A 129 8.51 0.04 -20.57
C ASP A 129 7.69 -0.14 -19.30
N THR A 130 8.00 -1.14 -18.50
CA THR A 130 7.25 -1.56 -17.33
C THR A 130 7.95 -1.12 -16.02
N TYR A 131 7.15 -0.62 -15.09
CA TYR A 131 7.57 -0.29 -13.74
C TYR A 131 6.91 -1.23 -12.74
N TYR A 132 7.71 -1.89 -11.89
CA TYR A 132 7.19 -2.66 -10.78
C TYR A 132 6.94 -1.76 -9.59
N LEU A 133 5.67 -1.50 -9.29
CA LEU A 133 5.23 -0.71 -8.15
C LEU A 133 5.06 -1.62 -6.94
N ILE A 134 6.14 -1.80 -6.17
CA ILE A 134 6.17 -2.72 -5.03
C ILE A 134 5.44 -2.16 -3.81
N GLY A 135 4.69 -3.02 -3.11
CA GLY A 135 3.83 -2.65 -1.99
C GLY A 135 4.46 -2.74 -0.60
N THR A 136 5.67 -3.29 -0.49
CA THR A 136 6.33 -3.57 0.78
C THR A 136 7.84 -3.31 0.72
N VAL A 137 8.49 -3.28 1.90
CA VAL A 137 9.95 -3.09 2.03
C VAL A 137 10.72 -4.38 1.70
N ALA A 138 10.47 -4.91 0.51
CA ALA A 138 11.09 -6.13 -0.01
C ALA A 138 11.75 -5.88 -1.36
N GLY A 139 12.45 -6.90 -1.87
CA GLY A 139 13.11 -6.83 -3.17
C GLY A 139 14.52 -6.24 -3.13
N PRO A 140 15.16 -6.08 -4.29
CA PRO A 140 16.52 -5.55 -4.38
C PRO A 140 16.57 -4.05 -4.09
N HIS A 141 17.77 -3.55 -3.77
CA HIS A 141 17.98 -2.10 -3.71
C HIS A 141 17.62 -1.44 -5.07
N PRO A 142 16.91 -0.29 -5.11
CA PRO A 142 16.58 0.62 -3.98
C PRO A 142 15.18 0.43 -3.39
N TYR A 143 14.44 -0.63 -3.72
CA TYR A 143 13.03 -0.79 -3.31
C TYR A 143 12.79 -0.64 -1.81
N PRO A 144 13.53 -1.28 -0.89
CA PRO A 144 13.27 -1.12 0.54
C PRO A 144 13.40 0.33 1.02
N ALA A 145 14.43 1.02 0.54
CA ALA A 145 14.65 2.43 0.89
C ALA A 145 13.54 3.34 0.33
N MET A 146 13.15 3.10 -0.91
CA MET A 146 12.10 3.87 -1.59
C MET A 146 10.73 3.71 -0.91
N VAL A 147 10.32 2.49 -0.62
CA VAL A 147 9.05 2.23 0.07
C VAL A 147 9.06 2.83 1.46
N ARG A 148 10.14 2.66 2.22
CA ARG A 148 10.31 3.32 3.52
C ARG A 148 10.12 4.84 3.39
N ASP A 149 10.81 5.48 2.45
CA ASP A 149 10.82 6.93 2.32
C ASP A 149 9.44 7.49 1.90
N PHE A 150 8.68 6.77 1.08
CA PHE A 150 7.32 7.15 0.73
C PHE A 150 6.27 6.86 1.81
N GLN A 151 6.55 5.92 2.73
CA GLN A 151 5.64 5.60 3.85
C GLN A 151 5.97 6.33 5.15
N LYS A 152 7.19 6.82 5.34
CA LYS A 152 7.63 7.43 6.61
C LYS A 152 6.84 8.68 7.01
N VAL A 153 6.12 9.30 6.08
CA VAL A 153 5.22 10.44 6.34
C VAL A 153 4.23 10.16 7.47
N ILE A 154 3.78 8.91 7.61
CA ILE A 154 2.89 8.48 8.70
C ILE A 154 3.54 8.73 10.06
N GLY A 155 4.79 8.30 10.23
CA GLY A 155 5.54 8.49 11.48
C GLY A 155 5.93 9.95 11.72
N GLU A 156 6.33 10.68 10.67
CA GLU A 156 6.65 12.11 10.74
C GLU A 156 5.44 12.92 11.21
N GLU A 157 4.26 12.69 10.61
CA GLU A 157 3.01 13.34 11.03
C GLU A 157 2.60 12.95 12.45
N THR A 158 2.68 11.66 12.80
CA THR A 158 2.34 11.16 14.13
C THR A 158 3.18 11.83 15.20
N ARG A 159 4.48 12.00 14.94
CA ARG A 159 5.39 12.70 15.87
C ARG A 159 4.93 14.12 16.18
N VAL A 160 4.60 14.89 15.14
CA VAL A 160 4.13 16.27 15.28
C VAL A 160 2.77 16.33 15.97
N GLN A 161 1.86 15.46 15.58
CA GLN A 161 0.50 15.41 16.12
C GLN A 161 0.49 15.00 17.60
N MET A 162 1.30 14.00 17.99
CA MET A 162 1.42 13.60 19.41
C MET A 162 2.05 14.69 20.26
N GLN A 163 3.09 15.35 19.73
CA GLN A 163 3.71 16.46 20.42
C GLN A 163 2.71 17.63 20.65
N ALA A 164 1.84 17.89 19.68
CA ALA A 164 0.81 18.92 19.80
C ALA A 164 -0.30 18.53 20.77
N ALA A 165 -0.69 17.24 20.80
CA ALA A 165 -1.79 16.74 21.62
C ALA A 165 -1.39 16.51 23.08
N GLU A 166 -0.18 15.95 23.33
CA GLU A 166 0.23 15.48 24.68
C GLU A 166 1.56 16.11 25.16
N GLY A 167 2.23 16.92 24.35
CA GLY A 167 3.56 17.46 24.68
C GLY A 167 4.68 16.42 24.72
N ARG A 168 4.42 15.19 24.27
CA ARG A 168 5.35 14.05 24.31
C ARG A 168 5.06 13.02 23.22
N LEU A 169 5.98 12.09 23.01
CA LEU A 169 5.76 10.92 22.14
C LEU A 169 4.99 9.82 22.90
N PRO A 170 4.32 8.92 22.18
CA PRO A 170 3.65 7.78 22.79
C PRO A 170 4.64 6.80 23.43
N ASP A 171 4.23 6.10 24.48
CA ASP A 171 5.04 5.04 25.11
C ASP A 171 5.13 3.77 24.28
N SER A 172 4.08 3.51 23.49
CA SER A 172 3.98 2.33 22.64
C SER A 172 3.35 2.69 21.29
N LEU A 173 3.83 2.04 20.24
CA LEU A 173 3.27 2.08 18.88
C LEU A 173 2.85 0.68 18.49
N ILE A 174 1.63 0.54 17.98
CA ILE A 174 1.09 -0.73 17.50
C ILE A 174 0.71 -0.55 16.03
N ALA A 175 1.22 -1.43 15.18
CA ALA A 175 0.91 -1.46 13.76
C ALA A 175 0.74 -2.90 13.28
N CYS A 176 -0.13 -3.10 12.29
CA CYS A 176 -0.23 -4.35 11.56
C CYS A 176 0.76 -4.30 10.38
N ILE A 177 1.66 -5.27 10.30
CA ILE A 177 2.71 -5.35 9.29
C ILE A 177 2.46 -6.55 8.38
#